data_c103c0c2fb09f2d271c6722e6f252a77
#
_entry.id   c103c0c2fb09f2d271c6722e6f252a77
#
_cell.length_a   1.000
_cell.length_b   1.000
_cell.length_c   1.000
_cell.angle_alpha   90.00
_cell.angle_beta   90.00
_cell.angle_gamma   90.00
#
_symmetry.space_group_name_H-M   'P 1'
#
loop_
_entity.id
_entity.type
_entity.pdbx_description
1 polymer ?
#
loop_
_entity_poly.entity_id
_entity_poly.type
_entity_poly.pdbx_seq_one_letter_code
_entity_poly.pdbx_strand_id
1 'polypeptide(L)'
;MKENTERNNNTFLYICSLIYITVAFIIFPLIIHNGLFDVSRTKYYFFIFFSFIFILICLVYTIITKSYKLMFRLPVFNIFLLSFLLINILSFVCSSYKNISLYGSSGRMFGLITIISICLSCFFISHLFVITEKHIFIICAGSCLVAVIGILNFCGIDPFHIYTRMVSYQRDAFIGTIGHCNIYSSFFSITFPVCFIMCINSCKNKFFYFACTIINLMAMLSANSDSIYISLLVCFIAAFLYADSKNKAAKMFCMMIILILVAKLYGIIYLITGNNRLVDSLTSFIMFNHFVYIVCGILGLALIFLMLYHGSHYKIIICTASIFATVTGIFFLHKFVNADIFHFNDHWGNNRGFIWKTCLSLFNRHYSTKDLLLGCGPDCIKPLIEKYYLFDIVFGRFETFNNAHNELIQYLLVNGILGVLYYIGILSSTICKFNHNDKTPVTISLFAAMICYFAQSLFNINQIMTTPLFFIIIALLNSLFIDNNLRLSYN
;
A
#
# COMPACT_ATOMS: atom_id res chain seq x y z
N MET A 1 -22.50 -1.53 38.85
CA MET A 1 -23.28 -1.28 37.61
C MET A 1 -22.42 -0.56 36.56
N LYS A 2 -21.74 0.57 36.89
CA LYS A 2 -20.84 1.27 35.96
C LYS A 2 -19.72 0.40 35.39
N GLU A 3 -18.97 -0.35 36.22
CA GLU A 3 -17.88 -1.22 35.77
C GLU A 3 -18.30 -2.32 34.78
N ASN A 4 -19.49 -2.92 34.97
CA ASN A 4 -20.02 -3.89 34.02
C ASN A 4 -20.42 -3.29 32.68
N THR A 5 -20.91 -2.03 32.69
CA THR A 5 -21.27 -1.30 31.46
C THR A 5 -20.01 -0.92 30.68
N GLU A 6 -18.97 -0.45 31.35
CA GLU A 6 -17.66 -0.10 30.74
C GLU A 6 -16.97 -1.35 30.15
N ARG A 7 -16.99 -2.47 30.88
CA ARG A 7 -16.44 -3.74 30.39
C ARG A 7 -17.20 -4.25 29.16
N ASN A 8 -18.52 -4.12 29.13
CA ASN A 8 -19.35 -4.51 27.98
C ASN A 8 -19.11 -3.59 26.78
N ASN A 9 -18.96 -2.29 26.96
CA ASN A 9 -18.70 -1.32 25.91
C ASN A 9 -17.33 -1.56 25.26
N ASN A 10 -16.29 -1.84 26.03
CA ASN A 10 -14.97 -2.17 25.54
C ASN A 10 -14.96 -3.50 24.76
N THR A 11 -15.74 -4.49 25.20
CA THR A 11 -15.90 -5.78 24.51
C THR A 11 -16.61 -5.61 23.18
N PHE A 12 -17.66 -4.78 23.12
CA PHE A 12 -18.39 -4.48 21.89
C PHE A 12 -17.48 -3.84 20.83
N LEU A 13 -16.76 -2.77 21.18
CA LEU A 13 -15.83 -2.10 20.25
C LEU A 13 -14.72 -3.03 19.77
N TYR A 14 -14.21 -3.89 20.66
CA TYR A 14 -13.20 -4.85 20.30
C TYR A 14 -13.74 -5.88 19.28
N ILE A 15 -14.95 -6.39 19.47
CA ILE A 15 -15.58 -7.29 18.50
C ILE A 15 -15.83 -6.57 17.17
N CYS A 16 -16.38 -5.36 17.21
CA CYS A 16 -16.58 -4.53 16.00
C CYS A 16 -15.27 -4.31 15.24
N SER A 17 -14.16 -4.06 15.95
CA SER A 17 -12.85 -3.87 15.31
C SER A 17 -12.34 -5.15 14.64
N LEU A 18 -12.50 -6.32 15.26
CA LEU A 18 -12.14 -7.60 14.66
C LEU A 18 -12.98 -7.90 13.42
N ILE A 19 -14.29 -7.67 13.48
CA ILE A 19 -15.20 -7.85 12.34
C ILE A 19 -14.78 -6.92 11.20
N TYR A 20 -14.55 -5.62 11.51
CA TYR A 20 -14.17 -4.63 10.50
C TYR A 20 -12.88 -5.04 9.77
N ILE A 21 -11.84 -5.42 10.52
CA ILE A 21 -10.56 -5.85 9.93
C ILE A 21 -10.71 -7.14 9.15
N THR A 22 -11.55 -8.09 9.61
CA THR A 22 -11.86 -9.32 8.86
C THR A 22 -12.53 -9.00 7.53
N VAL A 23 -13.52 -8.11 7.52
CA VAL A 23 -14.17 -7.70 6.28
C VAL A 23 -13.20 -6.96 5.36
N ALA A 24 -12.40 -6.03 5.89
CA ALA A 24 -11.48 -5.21 5.12
C ALA A 24 -10.32 -6.02 4.50
N PHE A 25 -9.72 -6.97 5.22
CA PHE A 25 -8.52 -7.67 4.77
C PHE A 25 -8.75 -9.12 4.30
N ILE A 26 -9.92 -9.71 4.56
CA ILE A 26 -10.28 -11.04 4.04
C ILE A 26 -11.38 -10.92 2.98
N ILE A 27 -12.57 -10.43 3.35
CA ILE A 27 -13.74 -10.48 2.47
C ILE A 27 -13.57 -9.53 1.28
N PHE A 28 -13.26 -8.27 1.56
CA PHE A 28 -13.15 -7.24 0.51
C PHE A 28 -12.11 -7.55 -0.58
N PRO A 29 -10.88 -8.03 -0.28
CA PRO A 29 -9.94 -8.41 -1.31
C PRO A 29 -10.40 -9.63 -2.14
N LEU A 30 -11.16 -10.55 -1.55
CA LEU A 30 -11.60 -11.79 -2.21
C LEU A 30 -12.88 -11.63 -3.04
N ILE A 31 -13.69 -10.60 -2.78
CA ILE A 31 -14.99 -10.45 -3.44
C ILE A 31 -14.82 -10.16 -4.93
N ILE A 32 -15.46 -10.99 -5.74
CA ILE A 32 -15.57 -10.86 -7.20
C ILE A 32 -17.01 -11.20 -7.61
N HIS A 33 -17.48 -10.69 -8.75
CA HIS A 33 -18.81 -10.97 -9.28
C HIS A 33 -18.71 -11.61 -10.69
N ASN A 34 -18.31 -10.86 -11.69
CA ASN A 34 -18.13 -11.37 -13.06
C ASN A 34 -16.65 -11.63 -13.39
N GLY A 35 -15.95 -12.39 -12.55
CA GLY A 35 -14.50 -12.52 -12.65
C GLY A 35 -13.80 -11.16 -12.50
N LEU A 36 -12.82 -10.89 -13.35
CA LEU A 36 -12.06 -9.63 -13.32
C LEU A 36 -12.68 -8.51 -14.20
N PHE A 37 -13.74 -8.79 -14.94
CA PHE A 37 -14.33 -7.83 -15.87
C PHE A 37 -14.88 -6.57 -15.17
N ASP A 38 -15.56 -6.73 -14.04
CA ASP A 38 -16.17 -5.65 -13.27
C ASP A 38 -15.62 -5.51 -11.84
N VAL A 39 -14.42 -6.04 -11.60
CA VAL A 39 -13.83 -6.14 -10.26
C VAL A 39 -13.79 -4.80 -9.50
N SER A 40 -13.45 -3.71 -10.17
CA SER A 40 -13.39 -2.37 -9.54
C SER A 40 -14.78 -1.90 -9.10
N ARG A 41 -15.79 -2.13 -9.93
CA ARG A 41 -17.18 -1.74 -9.67
C ARG A 41 -17.78 -2.57 -8.54
N THR A 42 -17.55 -3.87 -8.55
CA THR A 42 -17.99 -4.78 -7.49
C THR A 42 -17.39 -4.39 -6.14
N LYS A 43 -16.07 -4.15 -6.08
CA LYS A 43 -15.39 -3.72 -4.86
C LYS A 43 -15.85 -2.33 -4.40
N TYR A 44 -16.13 -1.42 -5.32
CA TYR A 44 -16.65 -0.10 -5.01
C TYR A 44 -17.98 -0.18 -4.24
N TYR A 45 -18.98 -0.87 -4.80
CA TYR A 45 -20.28 -0.98 -4.12
C TYR A 45 -20.16 -1.70 -2.77
N PHE A 46 -19.36 -2.75 -2.72
CA PHE A 46 -19.13 -3.45 -1.45
C PHE A 46 -18.47 -2.56 -0.41
N PHE A 47 -17.42 -1.83 -0.78
CA PHE A 47 -16.69 -0.94 0.13
C PHE A 47 -17.57 0.20 0.65
N ILE A 48 -18.33 0.84 -0.23
CA ILE A 48 -19.24 1.93 0.18
C ILE A 48 -20.32 1.41 1.14
N PHE A 49 -20.96 0.30 0.81
CA PHE A 49 -22.00 -0.31 1.66
C PHE A 49 -21.43 -0.72 3.03
N PHE A 50 -20.32 -1.41 3.03
CA PHE A 50 -19.64 -1.84 4.25
C PHE A 50 -19.19 -0.65 5.12
N SER A 51 -18.58 0.36 4.51
CA SER A 51 -18.15 1.57 5.22
C SER A 51 -19.33 2.36 5.78
N PHE A 52 -20.44 2.46 5.04
CA PHE A 52 -21.66 3.11 5.52
C PHE A 52 -22.21 2.43 6.78
N ILE A 53 -22.33 1.09 6.76
CA ILE A 53 -22.78 0.34 7.94
C ILE A 53 -21.82 0.57 9.12
N PHE A 54 -20.52 0.51 8.90
CA PHE A 54 -19.52 0.72 9.93
C PHE A 54 -19.62 2.13 10.54
N ILE A 55 -19.69 3.16 9.72
CA ILE A 55 -19.82 4.56 10.16
C ILE A 55 -21.11 4.73 10.99
N LEU A 56 -22.22 4.14 10.53
CA LEU A 56 -23.50 4.19 11.25
C LEU A 56 -23.40 3.54 12.64
N ILE A 57 -22.80 2.35 12.73
CA ILE A 57 -22.57 1.66 14.01
C ILE A 57 -21.72 2.52 14.95
N CYS A 58 -20.64 3.12 14.45
CA CYS A 58 -19.77 4.00 15.24
C CYS A 58 -20.49 5.27 15.71
N LEU A 59 -21.32 5.89 14.85
CA LEU A 59 -22.14 7.05 15.22
C LEU A 59 -23.15 6.72 16.32
N VAL A 60 -23.90 5.62 16.16
CA VAL A 60 -24.86 5.17 17.17
C VAL A 60 -24.16 4.87 18.49
N TYR A 61 -23.03 4.15 18.42
CA TYR A 61 -22.22 3.85 19.61
C TYR A 61 -21.77 5.13 20.33
N THR A 62 -21.22 6.12 19.60
CA THR A 62 -20.72 7.36 20.19
C THR A 62 -21.81 8.20 20.82
N ILE A 63 -23.03 8.17 20.27
CA ILE A 63 -24.21 8.87 20.83
C ILE A 63 -24.66 8.17 22.13
N ILE A 64 -24.83 6.84 22.11
CA ILE A 64 -25.31 6.07 23.25
C ILE A 64 -24.34 6.16 24.43
N THR A 65 -23.05 6.01 24.17
CA THR A 65 -22.01 6.03 25.22
C THR A 65 -21.56 7.44 25.61
N LYS A 66 -22.08 8.47 24.93
CA LYS A 66 -21.64 9.87 25.09
C LYS A 66 -20.15 10.10 24.80
N SER A 67 -19.50 9.17 24.08
CA SER A 67 -18.07 9.24 23.72
C SER A 67 -17.78 10.33 22.66
N TYR A 68 -18.80 11.07 22.20
CA TYR A 68 -18.62 12.21 21.29
C TYR A 68 -17.66 13.26 21.85
N LYS A 69 -17.54 13.38 23.19
CA LYS A 69 -16.56 14.30 23.82
C LYS A 69 -15.12 13.94 23.47
N LEU A 70 -14.81 12.64 23.29
CA LEU A 70 -13.50 12.18 22.82
C LEU A 70 -13.26 12.58 21.36
N MET A 71 -14.31 12.60 20.53
CA MET A 71 -14.23 12.98 19.12
C MET A 71 -13.85 14.43 18.89
N PHE A 72 -14.17 15.33 19.83
CA PHE A 72 -13.78 16.75 19.76
C PHE A 72 -12.30 17.00 20.09
N ARG A 73 -11.60 16.04 20.71
CA ARG A 73 -10.13 16.09 20.85
C ARG A 73 -9.49 15.53 19.59
N LEU A 74 -9.25 16.40 18.62
CA LEU A 74 -8.68 16.03 17.35
C LEU A 74 -7.16 15.86 17.45
N PRO A 75 -6.62 14.62 17.40
CA PRO A 75 -5.21 14.41 17.16
C PRO A 75 -4.79 15.06 15.84
N VAL A 76 -3.51 15.47 15.73
CA VAL A 76 -2.98 16.15 14.53
C VAL A 76 -3.26 15.35 13.25
N PHE A 77 -3.16 14.01 13.31
CA PHE A 77 -3.55 13.14 12.21
C PHE A 77 -4.99 13.39 11.73
N ASN A 78 -5.97 13.49 12.65
CA ASN A 78 -7.37 13.69 12.31
C ASN A 78 -7.65 15.10 11.79
N ILE A 79 -6.89 16.10 12.21
CA ILE A 79 -6.96 17.45 11.64
C ILE A 79 -6.57 17.39 10.16
N PHE A 80 -5.44 16.77 9.82
CA PHE A 80 -5.00 16.62 8.43
C PHE A 80 -5.96 15.75 7.61
N LEU A 81 -6.51 14.67 8.19
CA LEU A 81 -7.47 13.79 7.55
C LEU A 81 -8.77 14.52 7.18
N LEU A 82 -9.34 15.29 8.12
CA LEU A 82 -10.56 16.07 7.89
C LEU A 82 -10.31 17.26 6.95
N SER A 83 -9.13 17.89 7.03
CA SER A 83 -8.74 18.94 6.08
C SER A 83 -8.56 18.36 4.67
N PHE A 84 -7.97 17.19 4.52
CA PHE A 84 -7.89 16.47 3.23
C PHE A 84 -9.28 16.18 2.68
N LEU A 85 -10.22 15.71 3.52
CA LEU A 85 -11.61 15.52 3.12
C LEU A 85 -12.27 16.83 2.66
N LEU A 86 -12.09 17.91 3.42
CA LEU A 86 -12.64 19.23 3.06
C LEU A 86 -12.13 19.72 1.69
N ILE A 87 -10.83 19.58 1.42
CA ILE A 87 -10.25 19.95 0.12
C ILE A 87 -10.84 19.12 -1.01
N ASN A 88 -11.06 17.82 -0.80
CA ASN A 88 -11.72 16.96 -1.79
C ASN A 88 -13.16 17.39 -2.07
N ILE A 89 -13.91 17.81 -1.03
CA ILE A 89 -15.27 18.37 -1.19
C ILE A 89 -15.22 19.69 -1.97
N LEU A 90 -14.31 20.60 -1.63
CA LEU A 90 -14.15 21.87 -2.34
C LEU A 90 -13.72 21.66 -3.79
N SER A 91 -12.80 20.75 -4.03
CA SER A 91 -12.35 20.36 -5.37
C SER A 91 -13.52 19.79 -6.20
N PHE A 92 -14.36 18.93 -5.62
CA PHE A 92 -15.59 18.45 -6.26
C PHE A 92 -16.58 19.58 -6.57
N VAL A 93 -16.84 20.46 -5.61
CA VAL A 93 -17.75 21.61 -5.81
C VAL A 93 -17.27 22.51 -6.94
N CYS A 94 -15.97 22.67 -7.08
CA CYS A 94 -15.34 23.47 -8.13
C CYS A 94 -15.18 22.75 -9.46
N SER A 95 -15.27 21.41 -9.50
CA SER A 95 -15.06 20.60 -10.69
C SER A 95 -16.13 20.82 -11.76
N SER A 96 -15.74 20.84 -13.03
CA SER A 96 -16.64 20.81 -14.17
C SER A 96 -17.15 19.39 -14.50
N TYR A 97 -16.54 18.34 -13.94
CA TYR A 97 -16.80 16.94 -14.25
C TYR A 97 -17.50 16.22 -13.10
N LYS A 98 -18.70 16.68 -12.73
CA LYS A 98 -19.43 16.27 -11.50
C LYS A 98 -19.58 14.75 -11.34
N ASN A 99 -20.02 14.05 -12.38
CA ASN A 99 -20.25 12.59 -12.29
C ASN A 99 -18.96 11.81 -12.02
N ILE A 100 -17.88 12.10 -12.76
CA ILE A 100 -16.58 11.44 -12.57
C ILE A 100 -15.99 11.83 -11.23
N SER A 101 -16.08 13.09 -10.86
CA SER A 101 -15.56 13.57 -9.57
C SER A 101 -16.31 12.98 -8.37
N LEU A 102 -17.60 12.65 -8.53
CA LEU A 102 -18.41 12.05 -7.47
C LEU A 102 -18.15 10.55 -7.30
N TYR A 103 -18.22 9.80 -8.39
CA TYR A 103 -18.15 8.33 -8.37
C TYR A 103 -16.76 7.77 -8.68
N GLY A 104 -15.95 8.51 -9.38
CA GLY A 104 -14.66 8.08 -9.92
C GLY A 104 -14.76 7.56 -11.36
N SER A 105 -13.62 7.50 -12.04
CA SER A 105 -13.49 6.95 -13.38
C SER A 105 -13.61 5.43 -13.38
N SER A 106 -14.08 4.87 -14.49
CA SER A 106 -14.15 3.41 -14.68
C SER A 106 -12.78 2.76 -14.47
N GLY A 107 -12.76 1.63 -13.77
CA GLY A 107 -11.54 0.89 -13.43
C GLY A 107 -10.84 1.36 -12.15
N ARG A 108 -11.09 2.60 -11.68
CA ARG A 108 -10.50 3.13 -10.44
C ARG A 108 -11.52 3.36 -9.34
N MET A 109 -12.67 3.95 -9.67
CA MET A 109 -13.78 4.23 -8.73
C MET A 109 -13.31 5.00 -7.49
N PHE A 110 -12.45 6.03 -7.68
CA PHE A 110 -11.81 6.79 -6.61
C PHE A 110 -12.30 8.25 -6.56
N GLY A 111 -13.64 8.41 -6.66
CA GLY A 111 -14.32 9.70 -6.53
C GLY A 111 -14.57 10.13 -5.09
N LEU A 112 -15.28 11.26 -4.93
CA LEU A 112 -15.55 11.88 -3.64
C LEU A 112 -16.26 10.93 -2.65
N ILE A 113 -17.21 10.11 -3.09
CA ILE A 113 -17.91 9.15 -2.22
C ILE A 113 -16.93 8.16 -1.58
N THR A 114 -15.98 7.64 -2.36
CA THR A 114 -14.92 6.77 -1.85
C THR A 114 -14.06 7.48 -0.81
N ILE A 115 -13.67 8.72 -1.08
CA ILE A 115 -12.82 9.52 -0.19
C ILE A 115 -13.54 9.84 1.12
N ILE A 116 -14.84 10.21 1.07
CA ILE A 116 -15.68 10.42 2.27
C ILE A 116 -15.71 9.14 3.11
N SER A 117 -15.99 8.00 2.47
CA SER A 117 -16.07 6.70 3.16
C SER A 117 -14.75 6.32 3.82
N ILE A 118 -13.61 6.55 3.16
CA ILE A 118 -12.28 6.34 3.72
C ILE A 118 -12.05 7.25 4.92
N CYS A 119 -12.20 8.56 4.74
CA CYS A 119 -11.87 9.54 5.77
C CYS A 119 -12.73 9.36 7.04
N LEU A 120 -14.04 9.15 6.89
CA LEU A 120 -14.92 8.93 8.03
C LEU A 120 -14.63 7.60 8.73
N SER A 121 -14.39 6.51 7.98
CA SER A 121 -14.00 5.23 8.58
C SER A 121 -12.68 5.36 9.35
N CYS A 122 -11.67 6.00 8.78
CA CYS A 122 -10.37 6.22 9.42
C CYS A 122 -10.47 7.12 10.66
N PHE A 123 -11.35 8.11 10.63
CA PHE A 123 -11.63 8.97 11.78
C PHE A 123 -12.15 8.13 12.96
N PHE A 124 -13.14 7.27 12.75
CA PHE A 124 -13.67 6.40 13.81
C PHE A 124 -12.65 5.34 14.25
N ILE A 125 -11.94 4.71 13.31
CA ILE A 125 -10.90 3.71 13.64
C ILE A 125 -9.85 4.32 14.56
N SER A 126 -9.32 5.49 14.20
CA SER A 126 -8.26 6.12 14.97
C SER A 126 -8.68 6.50 16.39
N HIS A 127 -9.96 6.81 16.63
CA HIS A 127 -10.45 7.17 17.96
C HIS A 127 -10.92 5.97 18.80
N LEU A 128 -11.57 4.98 18.16
CA LEU A 128 -12.34 3.97 18.88
C LEU A 128 -11.61 2.63 18.99
N PHE A 129 -10.74 2.26 18.03
CA PHE A 129 -10.19 0.91 18.01
C PHE A 129 -9.02 0.75 18.96
N VAL A 130 -9.01 -0.40 19.64
CA VAL A 130 -7.88 -0.91 20.42
C VAL A 130 -7.25 -2.08 19.68
N ILE A 131 -6.06 -1.86 19.13
CA ILE A 131 -5.40 -2.84 18.26
C ILE A 131 -4.60 -3.83 19.09
N THR A 132 -4.73 -5.11 18.74
CA THR A 132 -4.04 -6.24 19.37
C THR A 132 -3.37 -7.11 18.31
N GLU A 133 -2.53 -8.07 18.73
CA GLU A 133 -1.93 -9.06 17.82
C GLU A 133 -2.97 -9.86 17.01
N LYS A 134 -4.22 -10.00 17.49
CA LYS A 134 -5.28 -10.71 16.74
C LYS A 134 -5.67 -9.97 15.46
N HIS A 135 -5.67 -8.62 15.45
CA HIS A 135 -5.92 -7.84 14.24
C HIS A 135 -4.81 -8.06 13.21
N ILE A 136 -3.55 -8.08 13.67
CA ILE A 136 -2.41 -8.37 12.80
C ILE A 136 -2.47 -9.81 12.25
N PHE A 137 -2.86 -10.76 13.09
CA PHE A 137 -3.06 -12.15 12.64
C PHE A 137 -4.12 -12.25 11.53
N ILE A 138 -5.25 -11.54 11.64
CA ILE A 138 -6.30 -11.48 10.61
C ILE A 138 -5.77 -10.86 9.31
N ILE A 139 -5.01 -9.76 9.38
CA ILE A 139 -4.39 -9.13 8.20
C ILE A 139 -3.47 -10.12 7.48
N CYS A 140 -2.60 -10.82 8.22
CA CYS A 140 -1.69 -11.82 7.65
C CYS A 140 -2.44 -13.03 7.07
N ALA A 141 -3.47 -13.53 7.76
CA ALA A 141 -4.28 -14.64 7.26
C ALA A 141 -5.02 -14.27 5.96
N GLY A 142 -5.62 -13.08 5.92
CA GLY A 142 -6.29 -12.57 4.72
C GLY A 142 -5.34 -12.42 3.54
N SER A 143 -4.13 -11.90 3.79
CA SER A 143 -3.13 -11.78 2.73
C SER A 143 -2.72 -13.13 2.15
N CYS A 144 -2.62 -14.18 2.97
CA CYS A 144 -2.31 -15.53 2.49
C CYS A 144 -3.42 -16.09 1.60
N LEU A 145 -4.69 -15.86 1.92
CA LEU A 145 -5.80 -16.31 1.08
C LEU A 145 -5.77 -15.67 -0.31
N VAL A 146 -5.55 -14.35 -0.36
CA VAL A 146 -5.38 -13.61 -1.64
C VAL A 146 -4.13 -14.09 -2.39
N ALA A 147 -3.04 -14.32 -1.66
CA ALA A 147 -1.76 -14.77 -2.23
C ALA A 147 -1.89 -16.13 -2.91
N VAL A 148 -2.52 -17.11 -2.25
CA VAL A 148 -2.69 -18.47 -2.80
C VAL A 148 -3.43 -18.44 -4.13
N ILE A 149 -4.50 -17.66 -4.25
CA ILE A 149 -5.24 -17.54 -5.52
C ILE A 149 -4.35 -16.95 -6.62
N GLY A 150 -3.60 -15.89 -6.31
CA GLY A 150 -2.70 -15.29 -7.28
C GLY A 150 -1.53 -16.19 -7.69
N ILE A 151 -0.96 -16.96 -6.76
CA ILE A 151 0.08 -17.96 -7.04
C ILE A 151 -0.46 -19.04 -7.97
N LEU A 152 -1.66 -19.57 -7.71
CA LEU A 152 -2.32 -20.54 -8.59
C LEU A 152 -2.53 -19.96 -10.00
N ASN A 153 -3.02 -18.73 -10.08
CA ASN A 153 -3.22 -18.07 -11.39
C ASN A 153 -1.89 -17.85 -12.13
N PHE A 154 -0.82 -17.51 -11.42
CA PHE A 154 0.51 -17.34 -12.02
C PHE A 154 1.04 -18.68 -12.57
N CYS A 155 0.72 -19.78 -11.91
CA CYS A 155 1.04 -21.14 -12.36
C CYS A 155 0.06 -21.68 -13.42
N GLY A 156 -0.88 -20.88 -13.94
CA GLY A 156 -1.82 -21.29 -14.98
C GLY A 156 -3.07 -21.98 -14.46
N ILE A 157 -3.27 -22.07 -13.13
CA ILE A 157 -4.43 -22.72 -12.51
C ILE A 157 -5.44 -21.63 -12.14
N ASP A 158 -6.63 -21.67 -12.74
CA ASP A 158 -7.74 -20.74 -12.47
C ASP A 158 -8.95 -21.46 -11.84
N PRO A 159 -8.92 -21.73 -10.53
CA PRO A 159 -9.94 -22.52 -9.85
C PRO A 159 -11.30 -21.82 -9.75
N PHE A 160 -11.33 -20.50 -9.91
CA PHE A 160 -12.56 -19.69 -9.83
C PHE A 160 -13.01 -19.13 -11.17
N HIS A 161 -12.38 -19.55 -12.28
CA HIS A 161 -12.69 -19.10 -13.62
C HIS A 161 -12.73 -17.57 -13.77
N ILE A 162 -11.80 -16.87 -13.10
CA ILE A 162 -11.79 -15.40 -13.01
C ILE A 162 -11.46 -14.73 -14.35
N TYR A 163 -10.82 -15.44 -15.30
CA TYR A 163 -10.45 -14.93 -16.63
C TYR A 163 -11.46 -15.20 -17.74
N THR A 164 -12.62 -15.80 -17.45
CA THR A 164 -13.58 -16.27 -18.47
C THR A 164 -14.07 -15.21 -19.44
N ARG A 165 -14.18 -13.95 -18.97
CA ARG A 165 -14.66 -12.82 -19.80
C ARG A 165 -13.53 -11.90 -20.28
N MET A 166 -12.27 -12.30 -20.08
CA MET A 166 -11.13 -11.50 -20.49
C MET A 166 -10.57 -11.98 -21.82
N VAL A 167 -10.20 -11.03 -22.66
CA VAL A 167 -9.48 -11.30 -23.92
C VAL A 167 -8.07 -11.82 -23.60
N SER A 168 -7.58 -12.76 -24.39
CA SER A 168 -6.34 -13.49 -24.11
C SER A 168 -5.13 -12.57 -23.87
N TYR A 169 -4.96 -11.52 -24.66
CA TYR A 169 -3.83 -10.58 -24.55
C TYR A 169 -3.85 -9.73 -23.28
N GLN A 170 -5.00 -9.61 -22.59
CA GLN A 170 -5.10 -8.85 -21.33
C GLN A 170 -4.83 -9.71 -20.10
N ARG A 171 -4.89 -11.05 -20.23
CA ARG A 171 -4.79 -11.95 -19.05
C ARG A 171 -3.48 -11.79 -18.29
N ASP A 172 -2.38 -11.52 -18.99
CA ASP A 172 -1.07 -11.36 -18.36
C ASP A 172 -0.96 -10.10 -17.48
N ALA A 173 -1.79 -9.09 -17.75
CA ALA A 173 -1.82 -7.88 -16.94
C ALA A 173 -2.67 -8.02 -15.65
N PHE A 174 -3.38 -9.15 -15.46
CA PHE A 174 -4.29 -9.33 -14.33
C PHE A 174 -3.99 -10.61 -13.57
N ILE A 175 -4.17 -10.58 -12.23
CA ILE A 175 -3.84 -11.70 -11.36
C ILE A 175 -4.67 -11.67 -10.07
N GLY A 176 -5.04 -12.87 -9.60
CA GLY A 176 -5.79 -13.04 -8.36
C GLY A 176 -7.14 -12.33 -8.38
N THR A 177 -7.71 -12.14 -7.21
CA THR A 177 -9.01 -11.48 -7.02
C THR A 177 -8.91 -9.95 -6.92
N ILE A 178 -7.69 -9.41 -6.88
CA ILE A 178 -7.44 -7.96 -6.79
C ILE A 178 -7.54 -7.31 -8.18
N GLY A 179 -7.08 -7.99 -9.22
CA GLY A 179 -7.16 -7.50 -10.59
C GLY A 179 -5.79 -7.20 -11.21
N HIS A 180 -5.56 -5.99 -11.72
CA HIS A 180 -4.33 -5.64 -12.43
C HIS A 180 -3.06 -5.86 -11.58
N CYS A 181 -1.99 -6.36 -12.20
CA CYS A 181 -0.70 -6.70 -11.56
C CYS A 181 -0.15 -5.59 -10.65
N ASN A 182 -0.18 -4.34 -11.11
CA ASN A 182 0.26 -3.19 -10.29
C ASN A 182 -0.59 -2.99 -9.03
N ILE A 183 -1.90 -3.25 -9.11
CA ILE A 183 -2.82 -3.13 -7.98
C ILE A 183 -2.62 -4.30 -7.01
N TYR A 184 -2.44 -5.51 -7.55
CA TYR A 184 -2.09 -6.68 -6.77
C TYR A 184 -0.78 -6.47 -6.01
N SER A 185 0.23 -5.88 -6.65
CA SER A 185 1.49 -5.51 -6.00
C SER A 185 1.29 -4.49 -4.87
N SER A 186 0.38 -3.51 -5.02
CA SER A 186 0.06 -2.55 -3.96
C SER A 186 -0.57 -3.20 -2.73
N PHE A 187 -1.37 -4.25 -2.89
CA PHE A 187 -1.90 -5.00 -1.76
C PHE A 187 -0.78 -5.66 -0.94
N PHE A 188 0.19 -6.28 -1.61
CA PHE A 188 1.32 -6.91 -0.93
C PHE A 188 2.36 -5.91 -0.41
N SER A 189 2.43 -4.71 -0.95
CA SER A 189 3.22 -3.64 -0.35
C SER A 189 2.69 -3.21 1.03
N ILE A 190 1.41 -3.45 1.31
CA ILE A 190 0.80 -3.26 2.64
C ILE A 190 1.04 -4.50 3.53
N THR A 191 0.75 -5.71 3.01
CA THR A 191 0.62 -6.90 3.86
C THR A 191 1.93 -7.64 4.09
N PHE A 192 2.84 -7.68 3.12
CA PHE A 192 4.15 -8.31 3.28
C PHE A 192 4.98 -7.70 4.41
N PRO A 193 5.12 -6.36 4.54
CA PRO A 193 5.85 -5.76 5.65
C PRO A 193 5.28 -6.16 7.01
N VAL A 194 3.95 -6.29 7.12
CA VAL A 194 3.31 -6.76 8.35
C VAL A 194 3.76 -8.19 8.68
N CYS A 195 3.66 -9.10 7.72
CA CYS A 195 4.09 -10.50 7.89
C CYS A 195 5.58 -10.60 8.25
N PHE A 196 6.44 -9.88 7.51
CA PHE A 196 7.90 -9.92 7.66
C PHE A 196 8.37 -9.39 9.01
N ILE A 197 7.87 -8.21 9.42
CA ILE A 197 8.22 -7.60 10.71
C ILE A 197 7.73 -8.48 11.88
N MET A 198 6.53 -9.02 11.79
CA MET A 198 6.02 -9.94 12.82
C MET A 198 6.80 -11.25 12.86
N CYS A 199 7.24 -11.80 11.73
CA CYS A 199 8.10 -12.96 11.67
C CYS A 199 9.42 -12.77 12.44
N ILE A 200 10.03 -11.58 12.32
CA ILE A 200 11.31 -11.26 13.00
C ILE A 200 11.11 -10.98 14.49
N ASN A 201 10.06 -10.26 14.85
CA ASN A 201 9.89 -9.65 16.17
C ASN A 201 8.93 -10.38 17.10
N SER A 202 7.96 -11.15 16.60
CA SER A 202 6.98 -11.83 17.45
C SER A 202 7.59 -13.04 18.17
N CYS A 203 7.22 -13.20 19.44
CA CYS A 203 7.54 -14.39 20.21
C CYS A 203 6.49 -15.49 20.06
N LYS A 204 5.24 -15.11 19.75
CA LYS A 204 4.09 -16.02 19.56
C LYS A 204 3.86 -16.27 18.07
N ASN A 205 3.31 -17.41 17.72
CA ASN A 205 2.88 -17.75 16.36
C ASN A 205 3.98 -17.59 15.27
N LYS A 206 5.26 -17.84 15.62
CA LYS A 206 6.41 -17.64 14.70
C LYS A 206 6.27 -18.39 13.39
N PHE A 207 5.83 -19.65 13.43
CA PHE A 207 5.64 -20.46 12.23
C PHE A 207 4.55 -19.90 11.32
N PHE A 208 3.47 -19.36 11.89
CA PHE A 208 2.42 -18.73 11.13
C PHE A 208 2.95 -17.51 10.37
N TYR A 209 3.62 -16.56 11.05
CA TYR A 209 4.18 -15.39 10.41
C TYR A 209 5.29 -15.73 9.41
N PHE A 210 6.08 -16.77 9.68
CA PHE A 210 7.08 -17.28 8.74
C PHE A 210 6.41 -17.79 7.45
N ALA A 211 5.40 -18.65 7.57
CA ALA A 211 4.64 -19.15 6.42
C ALA A 211 3.97 -18.01 5.64
N CYS A 212 3.33 -17.06 6.35
CA CYS A 212 2.74 -15.89 5.72
C CYS A 212 3.77 -15.06 4.93
N THR A 213 4.97 -14.88 5.46
CA THR A 213 6.04 -14.13 4.78
C THR A 213 6.46 -14.82 3.48
N ILE A 214 6.63 -16.15 3.51
CA ILE A 214 6.99 -16.93 2.31
C ILE A 214 5.89 -16.85 1.26
N ILE A 215 4.64 -17.10 1.65
CA ILE A 215 3.50 -17.08 0.73
C ILE A 215 3.30 -15.68 0.13
N ASN A 216 3.43 -14.63 0.93
CA ASN A 216 3.34 -13.25 0.43
C ASN A 216 4.50 -12.91 -0.52
N LEU A 217 5.74 -13.39 -0.29
CA LEU A 217 6.83 -13.22 -1.26
C LEU A 217 6.53 -13.88 -2.60
N MET A 218 6.04 -15.13 -2.59
CA MET A 218 5.65 -15.81 -3.83
C MET A 218 4.57 -15.04 -4.57
N ALA A 219 3.59 -14.49 -3.85
CA ALA A 219 2.57 -13.63 -4.43
C ALA A 219 3.14 -12.32 -5.00
N MET A 220 4.12 -11.71 -4.33
CA MET A 220 4.83 -10.53 -4.85
C MET A 220 5.57 -10.82 -6.16
N LEU A 221 6.23 -11.95 -6.27
CA LEU A 221 6.86 -12.41 -7.52
C LEU A 221 5.80 -12.66 -8.60
N SER A 222 4.67 -13.28 -8.22
CA SER A 222 3.54 -13.51 -9.13
C SER A 222 2.89 -12.21 -9.63
N ALA A 223 2.99 -11.11 -8.87
CA ALA A 223 2.49 -9.79 -9.27
C ALA A 223 3.12 -9.29 -10.57
N ASN A 224 4.35 -9.73 -10.85
CA ASN A 224 5.06 -9.38 -12.08
C ASN A 224 5.06 -7.86 -12.33
N SER A 225 5.50 -7.09 -11.33
CA SER A 225 5.45 -5.62 -11.33
C SER A 225 6.68 -5.05 -10.64
N ASP A 226 7.47 -4.26 -11.35
CA ASP A 226 8.74 -3.70 -10.86
C ASP A 226 8.58 -2.83 -9.62
N SER A 227 7.45 -2.15 -9.46
CA SER A 227 7.18 -1.26 -8.32
C SER A 227 7.19 -1.98 -6.97
N ILE A 228 6.96 -3.31 -6.94
CA ILE A 228 6.96 -4.09 -5.70
C ILE A 228 8.35 -4.21 -5.08
N TYR A 229 9.41 -4.20 -5.90
CA TYR A 229 10.79 -4.30 -5.41
C TYR A 229 11.23 -3.06 -4.63
N ILE A 230 10.65 -1.90 -4.94
CA ILE A 230 10.84 -0.67 -4.14
C ILE A 230 10.26 -0.88 -2.74
N SER A 231 9.06 -1.45 -2.66
CA SER A 231 8.44 -1.79 -1.38
C SER A 231 9.27 -2.80 -0.58
N LEU A 232 9.81 -3.84 -1.23
CA LEU A 232 10.69 -4.82 -0.59
C LEU A 232 11.95 -4.17 0.00
N LEU A 233 12.61 -3.32 -0.79
CA LEU A 233 13.79 -2.58 -0.34
C LEU A 233 13.49 -1.73 0.89
N VAL A 234 12.42 -0.94 0.85
CA VAL A 234 11.99 -0.10 1.97
C VAL A 234 11.64 -0.95 3.20
N CYS A 235 10.98 -2.11 3.00
CA CYS A 235 10.68 -3.05 4.07
C CYS A 235 11.95 -3.56 4.79
N PHE A 236 12.96 -3.97 4.02
CA PHE A 236 14.22 -4.46 4.59
C PHE A 236 15.01 -3.36 5.31
N ILE A 237 15.03 -2.14 4.76
CA ILE A 237 15.63 -0.98 5.42
C ILE A 237 14.91 -0.71 6.75
N ALA A 238 13.59 -0.65 6.75
CA ALA A 238 12.80 -0.43 7.97
C ALA A 238 13.04 -1.54 9.01
N ALA A 239 13.03 -2.81 8.60
CA ALA A 239 13.30 -3.93 9.48
C ALA A 239 14.69 -3.85 10.13
N PHE A 240 15.70 -3.42 9.37
CA PHE A 240 17.06 -3.25 9.89
C PHE A 240 17.16 -2.08 10.86
N LEU A 241 16.61 -0.92 10.51
CA LEU A 241 16.68 0.28 11.35
C LEU A 241 15.96 0.08 12.69
N TYR A 242 14.82 -0.63 12.68
CA TYR A 242 14.04 -0.88 13.90
C TYR A 242 14.33 -2.22 14.59
N ALA A 243 15.35 -2.98 14.14
CA ALA A 243 15.88 -4.10 14.90
C ALA A 243 16.54 -3.57 16.19
N ASP A 244 15.98 -3.89 17.35
CA ASP A 244 16.47 -3.42 18.66
C ASP A 244 17.71 -4.15 19.16
N SER A 245 18.04 -5.28 18.53
CA SER A 245 19.17 -6.13 18.91
C SER A 245 19.87 -6.73 17.70
N LYS A 246 21.16 -7.09 17.88
CA LYS A 246 21.92 -7.82 16.86
C LYS A 246 21.27 -9.14 16.46
N ASN A 247 20.64 -9.83 17.41
CA ASN A 247 19.94 -11.09 17.14
C ASN A 247 18.76 -10.89 16.18
N LYS A 248 18.01 -9.78 16.31
CA LYS A 248 16.92 -9.46 15.36
C LYS A 248 17.46 -9.06 14.00
N ALA A 249 18.54 -8.28 13.94
CA ALA A 249 19.23 -7.97 12.68
C ALA A 249 19.77 -9.25 11.99
N ALA A 250 20.37 -10.17 12.74
CA ALA A 250 20.82 -11.46 12.21
C ALA A 250 19.64 -12.31 11.68
N LYS A 251 18.53 -12.39 12.44
CA LYS A 251 17.31 -13.07 11.96
C LYS A 251 16.78 -12.47 10.65
N MET A 252 16.83 -11.15 10.52
CA MET A 252 16.43 -10.46 9.29
C MET A 252 17.29 -10.89 8.12
N PHE A 253 18.63 -10.89 8.24
CA PHE A 253 19.52 -11.32 7.14
C PHE A 253 19.35 -12.81 6.81
N CYS A 254 19.21 -13.68 7.83
CA CYS A 254 18.85 -15.08 7.60
C CYS A 254 17.54 -15.21 6.83
N MET A 255 16.51 -14.45 7.21
CA MET A 255 15.24 -14.47 6.52
C MET A 255 15.35 -13.97 5.08
N MET A 256 16.14 -12.93 4.80
CA MET A 256 16.39 -12.46 3.44
C MET A 256 17.05 -13.53 2.57
N ILE A 257 18.03 -14.28 3.10
CA ILE A 257 18.65 -15.41 2.39
C ILE A 257 17.60 -16.49 2.09
N ILE A 258 16.75 -16.85 3.08
CA ILE A 258 15.67 -17.81 2.89
C ILE A 258 14.71 -17.34 1.78
N LEU A 259 14.32 -16.06 1.79
CA LEU A 259 13.43 -15.48 0.77
C LEU A 259 14.03 -15.56 -0.63
N ILE A 260 15.34 -15.33 -0.78
CA ILE A 260 16.04 -15.51 -2.06
C ILE A 260 16.00 -16.97 -2.52
N LEU A 261 16.24 -17.92 -1.61
CA LEU A 261 16.16 -19.35 -1.94
C LEU A 261 14.74 -19.78 -2.31
N VAL A 262 13.73 -19.26 -1.61
CA VAL A 262 12.31 -19.47 -1.94
C VAL A 262 11.98 -18.91 -3.32
N ALA A 263 12.49 -17.74 -3.68
CA ALA A 263 12.27 -17.16 -5.00
C ALA A 263 12.88 -18.05 -6.11
N LYS A 264 14.06 -18.66 -5.88
CA LYS A 264 14.66 -19.63 -6.80
C LYS A 264 13.82 -20.89 -6.93
N LEU A 265 13.39 -21.45 -5.81
CA LEU A 265 12.53 -22.64 -5.81
C LEU A 265 11.20 -22.35 -6.53
N TYR A 266 10.63 -21.19 -6.31
CA TYR A 266 9.41 -20.77 -6.99
C TYR A 266 9.61 -20.62 -8.50
N GLY A 267 10.76 -20.12 -8.95
CA GLY A 267 11.14 -20.10 -10.37
C GLY A 267 11.19 -21.51 -10.98
N ILE A 268 11.76 -22.49 -10.26
CA ILE A 268 11.79 -23.89 -10.72
C ILE A 268 10.35 -24.45 -10.82
N ILE A 269 9.54 -24.22 -9.80
CA ILE A 269 8.12 -24.65 -9.82
C ILE A 269 7.40 -24.04 -11.02
N TYR A 270 7.58 -22.74 -11.29
CA TYR A 270 6.99 -22.08 -12.45
C TYR A 270 7.39 -22.74 -13.77
N LEU A 271 8.68 -23.08 -13.97
CA LEU A 271 9.14 -23.77 -15.18
C LEU A 271 8.51 -25.16 -15.34
N ILE A 272 8.32 -25.88 -14.24
CA ILE A 272 7.67 -27.20 -14.25
C ILE A 272 6.20 -27.11 -14.67
N THR A 273 5.50 -26.00 -14.33
CA THR A 273 4.09 -25.85 -14.71
C THR A 273 3.88 -25.69 -16.23
N GLY A 274 4.93 -25.37 -16.97
CA GLY A 274 4.87 -25.15 -18.43
C GLY A 274 4.01 -23.95 -18.84
N ASN A 275 3.69 -23.04 -17.91
CA ASN A 275 2.90 -21.85 -18.21
C ASN A 275 3.75 -20.84 -19.01
N ASN A 276 3.16 -20.27 -20.07
CA ASN A 276 3.82 -19.31 -20.98
C ASN A 276 3.53 -17.86 -20.62
N ARG A 277 3.13 -17.57 -19.39
CA ARG A 277 2.90 -16.19 -18.95
C ARG A 277 4.22 -15.40 -19.03
N LEU A 278 4.16 -14.19 -19.59
CA LEU A 278 5.33 -13.31 -19.65
C LEU A 278 5.79 -12.93 -18.24
N VAL A 279 7.07 -13.02 -17.98
CA VAL A 279 7.71 -12.66 -16.71
C VAL A 279 8.57 -11.42 -16.93
N ASP A 280 8.36 -10.36 -16.13
CA ASP A 280 9.15 -9.12 -16.21
C ASP A 280 10.62 -9.36 -15.98
N SER A 281 11.45 -8.47 -16.50
CA SER A 281 12.90 -8.57 -16.45
C SER A 281 13.48 -8.71 -15.05
N LEU A 282 12.99 -7.90 -14.08
CA LEU A 282 13.45 -7.98 -12.68
C LEU A 282 12.97 -9.25 -11.99
N THR A 283 11.71 -9.64 -12.19
CA THR A 283 11.18 -10.89 -11.64
C THR A 283 11.94 -12.09 -12.20
N SER A 284 12.17 -12.12 -13.52
CA SER A 284 12.96 -13.13 -14.21
C SER A 284 14.39 -13.19 -13.68
N PHE A 285 15.02 -12.03 -13.48
CA PHE A 285 16.37 -11.95 -12.91
C PHE A 285 16.42 -12.58 -11.50
N ILE A 286 15.47 -12.25 -10.63
CA ILE A 286 15.43 -12.78 -9.27
C ILE A 286 15.16 -14.29 -9.27
N MET A 287 14.25 -14.76 -10.10
CA MET A 287 13.85 -16.18 -10.14
C MET A 287 14.89 -17.08 -10.82
N PHE A 288 15.54 -16.60 -11.90
CA PHE A 288 16.35 -17.49 -12.75
C PHE A 288 17.85 -17.17 -12.77
N ASN A 289 18.26 -15.90 -12.56
CA ASN A 289 19.66 -15.52 -12.72
C ASN A 289 20.52 -15.93 -11.52
N HIS A 290 21.68 -16.53 -11.77
CA HIS A 290 22.62 -17.00 -10.75
C HIS A 290 23.33 -15.87 -9.97
N PHE A 291 23.42 -14.65 -10.53
CA PHE A 291 23.97 -13.49 -9.82
C PHE A 291 23.30 -13.19 -8.48
N VAL A 292 22.06 -13.61 -8.30
CA VAL A 292 21.33 -13.45 -7.04
C VAL A 292 22.00 -14.21 -5.88
N TYR A 293 22.77 -15.26 -6.14
CA TYR A 293 23.57 -15.93 -5.10
C TYR A 293 24.73 -15.09 -4.56
N ILE A 294 25.21 -14.09 -5.34
CA ILE A 294 26.19 -13.12 -4.84
C ILE A 294 25.54 -12.28 -3.71
N VAL A 295 24.28 -11.93 -3.85
CA VAL A 295 23.54 -11.22 -2.79
C VAL A 295 23.46 -12.10 -1.54
N CYS A 296 23.21 -13.41 -1.67
CA CYS A 296 23.26 -14.34 -0.53
C CYS A 296 24.64 -14.34 0.13
N GLY A 297 25.72 -14.33 -0.66
CA GLY A 297 27.09 -14.23 -0.15
C GLY A 297 27.33 -12.95 0.65
N ILE A 298 26.90 -11.79 0.14
CA ILE A 298 27.01 -10.50 0.83
C ILE A 298 26.21 -10.50 2.14
N LEU A 299 24.99 -11.03 2.13
CA LEU A 299 24.17 -11.18 3.34
C LEU A 299 24.83 -12.15 4.35
N GLY A 300 25.45 -13.23 3.86
CA GLY A 300 26.23 -14.16 4.68
C GLY A 300 27.43 -13.48 5.34
N LEU A 301 28.17 -12.64 4.62
CA LEU A 301 29.26 -11.83 5.17
C LEU A 301 28.75 -10.84 6.22
N ALA A 302 27.60 -10.20 5.99
CA ALA A 302 26.98 -9.34 6.97
C ALA A 302 26.59 -10.10 8.26
N LEU A 303 26.12 -11.34 8.14
CA LEU A 303 25.85 -12.23 9.28
C LEU A 303 27.11 -12.57 10.05
N ILE A 304 28.17 -12.97 9.36
CA ILE A 304 29.47 -13.25 9.99
C ILE A 304 29.98 -12.01 10.71
N PHE A 305 29.91 -10.84 10.07
CA PHE A 305 30.27 -9.57 10.70
C PHE A 305 29.47 -9.33 11.99
N LEU A 306 28.14 -9.53 12.00
CA LEU A 306 27.31 -9.37 13.19
C LEU A 306 27.70 -10.33 14.32
N MET A 307 28.16 -11.54 14.00
CA MET A 307 28.62 -12.52 14.99
C MET A 307 29.97 -12.13 15.59
N LEU A 308 30.89 -11.68 14.77
CA LEU A 308 32.26 -11.35 15.19
C LEU A 308 32.42 -9.96 15.80
N TYR A 309 31.63 -8.98 15.35
CA TYR A 309 31.72 -7.61 15.83
C TYR A 309 30.98 -7.43 17.14
N HIS A 310 31.70 -7.12 18.24
CA HIS A 310 31.12 -6.97 19.58
C HIS A 310 30.69 -5.52 19.92
N GLY A 311 31.01 -4.54 19.07
CA GLY A 311 30.67 -3.14 19.30
C GLY A 311 29.17 -2.80 19.15
N SER A 312 28.77 -1.63 19.63
CA SER A 312 27.40 -1.10 19.52
C SER A 312 27.09 -0.46 18.15
N HIS A 313 28.13 -0.07 17.39
CA HIS A 313 28.00 0.71 16.14
C HIS A 313 27.74 -0.13 14.88
N TYR A 314 27.37 -1.41 15.02
CA TYR A 314 27.17 -2.32 13.89
C TYR A 314 26.20 -1.79 12.83
N LYS A 315 25.13 -1.08 13.26
CA LYS A 315 24.16 -0.49 12.33
C LYS A 315 24.80 0.59 11.45
N ILE A 316 25.58 1.48 12.07
CA ILE A 316 26.27 2.55 11.33
C ILE A 316 27.20 1.95 10.29
N ILE A 317 28.02 0.96 10.69
CA ILE A 317 28.98 0.29 9.80
C ILE A 317 28.27 -0.37 8.62
N ILE A 318 27.19 -1.12 8.87
CA ILE A 318 26.43 -1.77 7.79
C ILE A 318 25.75 -0.73 6.90
N CYS A 319 25.13 0.31 7.46
CA CYS A 319 24.50 1.37 6.67
C CYS A 319 25.52 2.10 5.79
N THR A 320 26.67 2.50 6.33
CA THR A 320 27.71 3.20 5.55
C THR A 320 28.29 2.32 4.45
N ALA A 321 28.56 1.05 4.75
CA ALA A 321 29.00 0.09 3.74
C ALA A 321 27.96 -0.12 2.64
N SER A 322 26.69 -0.22 3.01
CA SER A 322 25.58 -0.37 2.03
C SER A 322 25.42 0.87 1.16
N ILE A 323 25.47 2.07 1.75
CA ILE A 323 25.42 3.34 0.99
C ILE A 323 26.59 3.43 0.02
N PHE A 324 27.82 3.15 0.49
CA PHE A 324 29.01 3.16 -0.35
C PHE A 324 28.90 2.17 -1.52
N ALA A 325 28.46 0.93 -1.25
CA ALA A 325 28.27 -0.09 -2.28
C ALA A 325 27.19 0.34 -3.29
N THR A 326 26.09 0.94 -2.83
CA THR A 326 25.02 1.43 -3.70
C THR A 326 25.50 2.57 -4.61
N VAL A 327 26.17 3.59 -4.03
CA VAL A 327 26.73 4.72 -4.82
C VAL A 327 27.74 4.23 -5.85
N THR A 328 28.64 3.34 -5.45
CA THR A 328 29.64 2.73 -6.36
C THR A 328 28.95 1.93 -7.46
N GLY A 329 27.95 1.12 -7.13
CA GLY A 329 27.15 0.35 -8.08
C GLY A 329 26.42 1.23 -9.09
N ILE A 330 25.76 2.31 -8.63
CA ILE A 330 25.07 3.29 -9.50
C ILE A 330 26.08 3.97 -10.44
N PHE A 331 27.22 4.41 -9.91
CA PHE A 331 28.28 5.03 -10.72
C PHE A 331 28.79 4.07 -11.81
N PHE A 332 29.03 2.80 -11.45
CA PHE A 332 29.45 1.78 -12.39
C PHE A 332 28.41 1.52 -13.48
N LEU A 333 27.15 1.33 -13.09
CA LEU A 333 26.03 1.11 -14.01
C LEU A 333 25.85 2.30 -14.97
N HIS A 334 25.92 3.52 -14.45
CA HIS A 334 25.81 4.72 -15.27
C HIS A 334 26.97 4.84 -16.28
N LYS A 335 28.22 4.60 -15.82
CA LYS A 335 29.42 4.79 -16.64
C LYS A 335 29.65 3.69 -17.67
N PHE A 336 29.37 2.41 -17.29
CA PHE A 336 29.78 1.25 -18.08
C PHE A 336 28.63 0.50 -18.74
N VAL A 337 27.42 0.59 -18.20
CA VAL A 337 26.25 -0.13 -18.72
C VAL A 337 25.32 0.76 -19.53
N ASN A 338 25.42 2.08 -19.38
CA ASN A 338 24.55 3.08 -20.05
C ASN A 338 23.07 2.68 -19.98
N ALA A 339 22.61 2.27 -18.79
CA ALA A 339 21.29 1.73 -18.61
C ALA A 339 20.21 2.81 -18.81
N ASP A 340 19.14 2.50 -19.54
CA ASP A 340 18.02 3.40 -19.87
C ASP A 340 17.35 4.03 -18.64
N ILE A 341 17.49 3.41 -17.48
CA ILE A 341 16.94 3.91 -16.21
C ILE A 341 17.52 5.30 -15.84
N PHE A 342 18.73 5.64 -16.31
CA PHE A 342 19.37 6.95 -16.08
C PHE A 342 18.98 8.03 -17.09
N HIS A 343 18.26 7.67 -18.15
CA HIS A 343 17.83 8.58 -19.21
C HIS A 343 16.33 8.87 -19.09
N PHE A 344 15.98 9.96 -18.38
CA PHE A 344 14.58 10.36 -18.23
C PHE A 344 14.04 10.93 -19.56
N ASN A 345 13.47 10.05 -20.37
CA ASN A 345 12.79 10.36 -21.64
C ASN A 345 11.30 9.97 -21.57
N ASP A 346 10.56 10.11 -22.65
CA ASP A 346 9.12 9.81 -22.67
C ASP A 346 8.81 8.32 -22.43
N HIS A 347 9.69 7.42 -22.86
CA HIS A 347 9.55 5.97 -22.66
C HIS A 347 10.01 5.50 -21.29
N TRP A 348 10.61 6.37 -20.48
CA TRP A 348 11.12 6.01 -19.16
C TRP A 348 10.03 5.38 -18.28
N GLY A 349 10.36 4.26 -17.63
CA GLY A 349 9.49 3.60 -16.69
C GLY A 349 8.15 3.14 -17.29
N ASN A 350 8.17 2.58 -18.50
CA ASN A 350 6.97 2.16 -19.23
C ASN A 350 6.01 3.33 -19.49
N ASN A 351 6.51 4.35 -20.23
CA ASN A 351 5.82 5.59 -20.60
C ASN A 351 5.47 6.53 -19.42
N ARG A 352 5.94 6.26 -18.19
CA ARG A 352 5.72 7.19 -17.06
C ARG A 352 6.39 8.54 -17.30
N GLY A 353 7.55 8.59 -18.00
CA GLY A 353 8.20 9.84 -18.36
C GLY A 353 7.28 10.77 -19.15
N PHE A 354 6.61 10.26 -20.19
CA PHE A 354 5.61 10.99 -20.96
C PHE A 354 4.43 11.44 -20.07
N ILE A 355 3.86 10.54 -19.29
CA ILE A 355 2.72 10.82 -18.40
C ILE A 355 3.07 11.94 -17.42
N TRP A 356 4.21 11.87 -16.74
CA TRP A 356 4.61 12.86 -15.74
C TRP A 356 4.90 14.22 -16.36
N LYS A 357 5.61 14.27 -17.50
CA LYS A 357 5.85 15.53 -18.24
C LYS A 357 4.52 16.18 -18.66
N THR A 358 3.59 15.40 -19.17
CA THR A 358 2.26 15.89 -19.57
C THR A 358 1.48 16.40 -18.37
N CYS A 359 1.43 15.65 -17.27
CA CYS A 359 0.75 16.06 -16.04
C CYS A 359 1.30 17.38 -15.48
N LEU A 360 2.63 17.52 -15.40
CA LEU A 360 3.26 18.73 -14.92
C LEU A 360 3.10 19.92 -15.91
N SER A 361 3.08 19.65 -17.21
CA SER A 361 2.78 20.67 -18.23
C SER A 361 1.34 21.17 -18.11
N LEU A 362 0.36 20.29 -17.91
CA LEU A 362 -1.03 20.66 -17.64
C LEU A 362 -1.15 21.55 -16.41
N PHE A 363 -0.52 21.16 -15.31
CA PHE A 363 -0.52 21.93 -14.07
C PHE A 363 0.05 23.34 -14.26
N ASN A 364 1.21 23.45 -14.94
CA ASN A 364 1.91 24.71 -15.08
C ASN A 364 1.28 25.65 -16.14
N ARG A 365 0.67 25.11 -17.20
CA ARG A 365 0.24 25.92 -18.36
C ARG A 365 -1.25 26.19 -18.41
N HIS A 366 -2.08 25.31 -17.83
CA HIS A 366 -3.52 25.33 -18.05
C HIS A 366 -4.34 25.53 -16.77
N TYR A 367 -3.71 25.48 -15.59
CA TYR A 367 -4.43 25.67 -14.34
C TYR A 367 -4.57 27.15 -14.01
N SER A 368 -5.81 27.55 -13.67
CA SER A 368 -6.08 28.84 -13.03
C SER A 368 -5.58 28.84 -11.58
N THR A 369 -5.49 30.01 -10.95
CA THR A 369 -5.12 30.09 -9.52
C THR A 369 -5.99 29.21 -8.64
N LYS A 370 -7.30 29.10 -8.94
CA LYS A 370 -8.22 28.21 -8.24
C LYS A 370 -7.85 26.75 -8.46
N ASP A 371 -7.55 26.35 -9.69
CA ASP A 371 -7.21 24.96 -10.03
C ASP A 371 -5.83 24.58 -9.49
N LEU A 372 -4.89 25.51 -9.37
CA LEU A 372 -3.61 25.28 -8.70
C LEU A 372 -3.80 24.93 -7.22
N LEU A 373 -4.77 25.54 -6.55
CA LEU A 373 -5.04 25.30 -5.13
C LEU A 373 -5.91 24.06 -4.90
N LEU A 374 -6.97 23.86 -5.71
CA LEU A 374 -8.03 22.86 -5.46
C LEU A 374 -8.06 21.72 -6.48
N GLY A 375 -7.33 21.83 -7.59
CA GLY A 375 -7.32 20.84 -8.67
C GLY A 375 -8.58 20.85 -9.55
N CYS A 376 -8.68 19.85 -10.44
CA CYS A 376 -9.78 19.72 -11.39
C CYS A 376 -10.97 18.87 -10.86
N GLY A 377 -10.86 18.30 -9.69
CA GLY A 377 -11.84 17.38 -9.09
C GLY A 377 -11.30 15.96 -8.92
N PRO A 378 -11.72 15.26 -7.84
CA PRO A 378 -11.34 13.87 -7.61
C PRO A 378 -11.48 13.00 -8.86
N ASP A 379 -10.43 12.23 -9.17
CA ASP A 379 -10.37 11.28 -10.28
C ASP A 379 -10.59 11.83 -11.72
N CYS A 380 -10.44 13.15 -11.93
CA CYS A 380 -10.78 13.84 -13.21
C CYS A 380 -9.59 14.03 -14.17
N ILE A 381 -8.51 13.22 -14.09
CA ILE A 381 -7.37 13.36 -15.03
C ILE A 381 -7.79 13.06 -16.48
N LYS A 382 -8.49 11.96 -16.73
CA LYS A 382 -8.89 11.59 -18.10
C LYS A 382 -9.66 12.70 -18.81
N PRO A 383 -10.78 13.26 -18.28
CA PRO A 383 -11.50 14.32 -18.94
C PRO A 383 -10.68 15.64 -19.05
N LEU A 384 -9.71 15.86 -18.14
CA LEU A 384 -8.80 16.99 -18.25
C LEU A 384 -7.88 16.84 -19.48
N ILE A 385 -7.32 15.64 -19.68
CA ILE A 385 -6.48 15.35 -20.85
C ILE A 385 -7.29 15.46 -22.15
N GLU A 386 -8.48 14.87 -22.18
CA GLU A 386 -9.38 14.97 -23.33
C GLU A 386 -9.72 16.43 -23.67
N LYS A 387 -9.90 17.29 -22.67
CA LYS A 387 -10.15 18.73 -22.88
C LYS A 387 -9.00 19.46 -23.61
N TYR A 388 -7.77 19.20 -23.21
CA TYR A 388 -6.61 19.99 -23.69
C TYR A 388 -5.86 19.35 -24.85
N TYR A 389 -5.97 18.03 -25.03
CA TYR A 389 -5.24 17.26 -26.06
C TYR A 389 -6.18 16.54 -27.04
N LEU A 390 -7.49 16.90 -27.10
CA LEU A 390 -8.46 16.22 -27.95
C LEU A 390 -8.03 16.14 -29.41
N PHE A 391 -7.49 17.24 -29.96
CA PHE A 391 -7.03 17.31 -31.34
C PHE A 391 -5.90 16.29 -31.58
N ASP A 392 -4.88 16.28 -30.73
CA ASP A 392 -3.74 15.37 -30.87
C ASP A 392 -4.15 13.90 -30.65
N ILE A 393 -5.14 13.65 -29.78
CA ILE A 393 -5.72 12.31 -29.56
C ILE A 393 -6.42 11.83 -30.82
N VAL A 394 -7.27 12.66 -31.43
CA VAL A 394 -8.04 12.31 -32.63
C VAL A 394 -7.12 12.02 -33.82
N PHE A 395 -6.01 12.76 -33.95
CA PHE A 395 -5.01 12.54 -35.01
C PHE A 395 -3.94 11.49 -34.67
N GLY A 396 -4.13 10.74 -33.57
CA GLY A 396 -3.20 9.67 -33.17
C GLY A 396 -1.81 10.14 -32.74
N ARG A 397 -1.66 11.44 -32.43
CA ARG A 397 -0.40 12.05 -31.98
C ARG A 397 -0.19 11.98 -30.46
N PHE A 398 -1.23 11.61 -29.74
CA PHE A 398 -1.25 11.59 -28.28
C PHE A 398 -2.02 10.37 -27.75
N GLU A 399 -1.40 9.60 -26.85
CA GLU A 399 -2.04 8.49 -26.18
C GLU A 399 -2.80 8.97 -24.93
N THR A 400 -4.04 8.53 -24.80
CA THR A 400 -4.86 8.85 -23.63
C THR A 400 -4.45 8.02 -22.42
N PHE A 401 -4.44 8.67 -21.25
CA PHE A 401 -4.27 8.00 -19.97
C PHE A 401 -5.28 8.53 -18.94
N ASN A 402 -5.58 7.75 -17.92
CA ASN A 402 -6.61 8.09 -16.92
C ASN A 402 -6.02 8.35 -15.53
N ASN A 403 -4.73 8.25 -15.35
CA ASN A 403 -4.04 8.45 -14.09
C ASN A 403 -2.56 8.84 -14.28
N ALA A 404 -1.96 9.44 -13.25
CA ALA A 404 -0.59 9.92 -13.29
C ALA A 404 0.47 8.84 -13.03
N HIS A 405 0.11 7.60 -12.66
CA HIS A 405 1.04 6.56 -12.18
C HIS A 405 2.04 7.06 -11.11
N ASN A 406 1.63 8.05 -10.34
CA ASN A 406 2.32 8.62 -9.19
C ASN A 406 1.26 9.30 -8.32
N GLU A 407 1.10 8.86 -7.09
CA GLU A 407 0.01 9.30 -6.23
C GLU A 407 0.11 10.79 -5.85
N LEU A 408 1.33 11.33 -5.71
CA LEU A 408 1.54 12.77 -5.44
C LEU A 408 1.16 13.63 -6.65
N ILE A 409 1.60 13.25 -7.86
CA ILE A 409 1.24 13.96 -9.09
C ILE A 409 -0.28 13.83 -9.33
N GLN A 410 -0.86 12.68 -9.01
CA GLN A 410 -2.31 12.48 -9.07
C GLN A 410 -3.04 13.50 -8.19
N TYR A 411 -2.70 13.59 -6.89
CA TYR A 411 -3.32 14.56 -5.98
C TYR A 411 -3.05 16.01 -6.38
N LEU A 412 -1.87 16.30 -6.94
CA LEU A 412 -1.54 17.64 -7.43
C LEU A 412 -2.52 18.08 -8.52
N LEU A 413 -2.87 17.19 -9.45
CA LEU A 413 -3.81 17.53 -10.52
C LEU A 413 -5.27 17.55 -10.04
N VAL A 414 -5.68 16.55 -9.26
CA VAL A 414 -7.10 16.41 -8.92
C VAL A 414 -7.53 17.25 -7.72
N ASN A 415 -6.61 17.57 -6.79
CA ASN A 415 -6.88 18.31 -5.54
C ASN A 415 -5.96 19.53 -5.33
N GLY A 416 -5.10 19.85 -6.29
CA GLY A 416 -4.18 20.96 -6.23
C GLY A 416 -3.10 20.84 -5.16
N ILE A 417 -2.38 21.94 -4.93
CA ILE A 417 -1.31 22.01 -3.91
C ILE A 417 -1.83 21.68 -2.52
N LEU A 418 -3.04 22.15 -2.18
CA LEU A 418 -3.63 21.89 -0.85
C LEU A 418 -3.92 20.40 -0.64
N GLY A 419 -4.37 19.67 -1.67
CA GLY A 419 -4.57 18.23 -1.59
C GLY A 419 -3.29 17.47 -1.27
N VAL A 420 -2.19 17.80 -1.97
CA VAL A 420 -0.86 17.22 -1.70
C VAL A 420 -0.37 17.56 -0.30
N LEU A 421 -0.51 18.82 0.12
CA LEU A 421 -0.06 19.30 1.43
C LEU A 421 -0.75 18.52 2.56
N TYR A 422 -2.08 18.37 2.50
CA TYR A 422 -2.81 17.65 3.55
C TYR A 422 -2.57 16.14 3.49
N TYR A 423 -2.39 15.55 2.30
CA TYR A 423 -2.00 14.15 2.16
C TYR A 423 -0.62 13.88 2.81
N ILE A 424 0.38 14.72 2.51
CA ILE A 424 1.70 14.64 3.18
C ILE A 424 1.58 14.91 4.66
N GLY A 425 0.69 15.82 5.09
CA GLY A 425 0.39 16.09 6.50
C GLY A 425 -0.12 14.86 7.26
N ILE A 426 -0.99 14.05 6.64
CA ILE A 426 -1.45 12.76 7.20
C ILE A 426 -0.25 11.84 7.48
N LEU A 427 0.65 11.69 6.52
CA LEU A 427 1.82 10.83 6.65
C LEU A 427 2.82 11.37 7.67
N SER A 428 3.16 12.66 7.57
CA SER A 428 4.13 13.31 8.45
C SER A 428 3.69 13.31 9.91
N SER A 429 2.41 13.60 10.18
CA SER A 429 1.86 13.54 11.53
C SER A 429 1.94 12.14 12.14
N THR A 430 1.71 11.10 11.32
CA THR A 430 1.83 9.70 11.74
C THR A 430 3.29 9.32 12.00
N ILE A 431 4.23 9.74 11.15
CA ILE A 431 5.68 9.52 11.34
C ILE A 431 6.16 10.21 12.63
N CYS A 432 5.76 11.47 12.86
CA CYS A 432 6.11 12.19 14.07
C CYS A 432 5.62 11.46 15.31
N LYS A 433 4.35 11.04 15.34
CA LYS A 433 3.81 10.26 16.46
C LYS A 433 4.52 8.93 16.64
N PHE A 434 4.78 8.19 15.57
CA PHE A 434 5.52 6.94 15.63
C PHE A 434 6.88 7.16 16.27
N ASN A 435 7.62 8.23 15.95
CA ASN A 435 8.95 8.48 16.51
C ASN A 435 8.95 8.74 18.02
N HIS A 436 7.88 9.32 18.55
CA HIS A 436 7.74 9.67 19.98
C HIS A 436 7.09 8.57 20.84
N ASN A 437 6.63 7.48 20.25
CA ASN A 437 5.95 6.39 20.97
C ASN A 437 6.76 5.09 20.96
N ASP A 438 6.36 4.15 21.81
CA ASP A 438 6.99 2.84 21.94
C ASP A 438 6.99 2.03 20.65
N LYS A 439 8.11 1.37 20.36
CA LYS A 439 8.33 0.54 19.16
C LYS A 439 7.98 -0.91 19.45
N THR A 440 6.68 -1.20 19.58
CA THR A 440 6.21 -2.59 19.67
C THR A 440 6.28 -3.29 18.30
N PRO A 441 6.32 -4.63 18.23
CA PRO A 441 6.25 -5.35 16.95
C PRO A 441 5.05 -4.94 16.10
N VAL A 442 3.90 -4.67 16.72
CA VAL A 442 2.68 -4.24 16.05
C VAL A 442 2.85 -2.83 15.47
N THR A 443 3.36 -1.87 16.26
CA THR A 443 3.59 -0.50 15.77
C THR A 443 4.60 -0.46 14.62
N ILE A 444 5.70 -1.21 14.73
CA ILE A 444 6.73 -1.29 13.67
C ILE A 444 6.14 -1.92 12.41
N SER A 445 5.31 -2.98 12.52
CA SER A 445 4.74 -3.66 11.36
C SER A 445 3.77 -2.77 10.58
N LEU A 446 2.88 -2.04 11.26
CA LEU A 446 1.96 -1.10 10.62
C LEU A 446 2.69 0.13 10.04
N PHE A 447 3.72 0.62 10.72
CA PHE A 447 4.56 1.69 10.21
C PHE A 447 5.32 1.27 8.95
N ALA A 448 5.92 0.07 8.95
CA ALA A 448 6.58 -0.49 7.77
C ALA A 448 5.59 -0.63 6.59
N ALA A 449 4.37 -1.11 6.83
CA ALA A 449 3.32 -1.19 5.81
C ALA A 449 3.01 0.19 5.21
N MET A 450 2.89 1.23 6.05
CA MET A 450 2.63 2.59 5.61
C MET A 450 3.73 3.13 4.69
N ILE A 451 5.01 3.03 5.10
CA ILE A 451 6.11 3.57 4.28
C ILE A 451 6.38 2.75 3.02
N CYS A 452 6.16 1.43 3.06
CA CYS A 452 6.31 0.55 1.92
C CYS A 452 5.26 0.84 0.83
N TYR A 453 3.99 0.97 1.22
CA TYR A 453 2.95 1.36 0.27
C TYR A 453 3.22 2.77 -0.29
N PHE A 454 3.56 3.74 0.56
CA PHE A 454 3.86 5.09 0.10
C PHE A 454 5.01 5.12 -0.91
N ALA A 455 6.11 4.41 -0.65
CA ALA A 455 7.21 4.32 -1.60
C ALA A 455 6.79 3.70 -2.94
N GLN A 456 5.98 2.65 -2.90
CA GLN A 456 5.46 2.00 -4.10
C GLN A 456 4.44 2.88 -4.83
N SER A 457 3.63 3.68 -4.13
CA SER A 457 2.61 4.56 -4.69
C SER A 457 3.19 5.72 -5.53
N LEU A 458 4.49 6.04 -5.36
CA LEU A 458 5.21 6.98 -6.23
C LEU A 458 5.37 6.46 -7.67
N PHE A 459 5.12 5.17 -7.90
CA PHE A 459 5.18 4.51 -9.21
C PHE A 459 3.89 3.77 -9.54
N ASN A 460 2.81 4.02 -8.80
CA ASN A 460 1.54 3.33 -8.97
C ASN A 460 0.35 4.29 -8.85
N ILE A 461 -0.85 3.75 -8.85
CA ILE A 461 -2.12 4.48 -8.89
C ILE A 461 -2.92 4.30 -7.61
N ASN A 462 -3.60 5.35 -7.18
CA ASN A 462 -4.65 5.27 -6.17
C ASN A 462 -5.94 4.72 -6.80
N GLN A 463 -6.65 3.88 -6.07
CA GLN A 463 -7.89 3.25 -6.55
C GLN A 463 -8.61 2.50 -5.42
N ILE A 464 -9.85 2.09 -5.67
CA ILE A 464 -10.73 1.51 -4.66
C ILE A 464 -10.19 0.22 -4.00
N MET A 465 -9.40 -0.60 -4.70
CA MET A 465 -9.06 -1.95 -4.25
C MET A 465 -8.02 -2.00 -3.13
N THR A 466 -7.07 -1.05 -3.09
CA THR A 466 -5.97 -1.08 -2.11
C THR A 466 -5.77 0.23 -1.35
N THR A 467 -6.07 1.40 -1.94
CA THR A 467 -5.91 2.68 -1.26
C THR A 467 -6.75 2.79 0.03
N PRO A 468 -8.00 2.28 0.10
CA PRO A 468 -8.73 2.23 1.38
C PRO A 468 -7.99 1.43 2.46
N LEU A 469 -7.38 0.30 2.10
CA LEU A 469 -6.63 -0.54 3.04
C LEU A 469 -5.40 0.17 3.59
N PHE A 470 -4.71 0.94 2.74
CA PHE A 470 -3.60 1.79 3.16
C PHE A 470 -4.02 2.83 4.20
N PHE A 471 -5.11 3.56 3.96
CA PHE A 471 -5.63 4.52 4.93
C PHE A 471 -6.08 3.85 6.22
N ILE A 472 -6.67 2.66 6.16
CA ILE A 472 -7.02 1.85 7.33
C ILE A 472 -5.75 1.52 8.14
N ILE A 473 -4.65 1.08 7.53
CA ILE A 473 -3.38 0.82 8.21
C ILE A 473 -2.87 2.07 8.94
N ILE A 474 -2.93 3.25 8.31
CA ILE A 474 -2.54 4.51 8.97
C ILE A 474 -3.44 4.81 10.17
N ALA A 475 -4.75 4.62 10.02
CA ALA A 475 -5.70 4.84 11.11
C ALA A 475 -5.49 3.87 12.28
N LEU A 476 -5.21 2.58 12.00
CA LEU A 476 -4.86 1.58 12.99
C LEU A 476 -3.56 1.95 13.73
N LEU A 477 -2.55 2.41 13.00
CA LEU A 477 -1.30 2.88 13.62
C LEU A 477 -1.54 4.09 14.52
N ASN A 478 -2.34 5.07 14.08
CA ASN A 478 -2.68 6.24 14.89
C ASN A 478 -3.54 5.89 16.11
N SER A 479 -4.38 4.85 16.04
CA SER A 479 -5.18 4.40 17.18
C SER A 479 -4.30 3.86 18.33
N LEU A 480 -3.11 3.32 18.04
CA LEU A 480 -2.16 2.85 19.05
C LEU A 480 -1.49 4.00 19.83
N PHE A 481 -1.51 5.22 19.28
CA PHE A 481 -0.88 6.39 19.87
C PHE A 481 -1.84 7.26 20.69
N ILE A 482 -3.10 6.86 20.82
CA ILE A 482 -4.05 7.54 21.71
C ILE A 482 -3.88 6.96 23.11
N ASP A 483 -3.65 7.86 24.08
CA ASP A 483 -3.48 7.50 25.48
C ASP A 483 -4.69 6.69 25.99
N ASN A 484 -4.42 5.49 26.50
CA ASN A 484 -5.43 4.62 27.07
C ASN A 484 -6.11 5.26 28.29
N ASN A 485 -5.41 6.11 29.04
CA ASN A 485 -5.98 6.85 30.17
C ASN A 485 -7.02 7.86 29.69
N LEU A 486 -6.84 8.46 28.51
CA LEU A 486 -7.84 9.34 27.90
C LEU A 486 -9.08 8.58 27.42
N ARG A 487 -8.94 7.31 27.01
CA ARG A 487 -10.08 6.45 26.65
C ARG A 487 -10.86 6.01 27.89
N LEU A 488 -10.18 5.71 28.99
CA LEU A 488 -10.78 5.26 30.24
C LEU A 488 -11.46 6.41 31.04
N SER A 489 -11.00 7.65 30.90
CA SER A 489 -11.57 8.81 31.63
C SER A 489 -12.92 9.31 31.09
N TYR A 490 -13.40 8.78 29.96
CA TYR A 490 -14.67 9.18 29.30
C TYR A 490 -15.69 8.04 29.14
N ASN A 491 -15.32 6.83 29.52
CA ASN A 491 -16.26 5.70 29.68
C ASN A 491 -16.67 5.55 31.13
#